data_eb86390df9001e83f25a2892d3622d8d
#
_entry.id   eb86390df9001e83f25a2892d3622d8d
#
_cell.length_a   1.000
_cell.length_b   1.000
_cell.length_c   1.000
_cell.angle_alpha   90.00
_cell.angle_beta   90.00
_cell.angle_gamma   90.00
#
_symmetry.space_group_name_H-M   'P 1'
#
loop_
_entity.id
_entity.type
_entity.pdbx_description
1 polymer ?
#
loop_
_entity_poly.entity_id
_entity_poly.type
_entity_poly.pdbx_seq_one_letter_code
_entity_poly.pdbx_strand_id
1 'polypeptide(L)'
;MGIQMGEMKIYILALLMLATMIQSSWGQVRKPKTLDELVAYTGADRHQILVEGAKAEGKIVWYTSLSGVYRELVDAFKKKYPDIAIDVYRGGSTDLGPRLLNEAQAGRFVADALESTPGLLMLLREGKILKPYTSPELSRYPDEAKTKADGGRVYWVTDREAYLGFGYNTRLIPAADAPKNFQDLLRPAFKGKLAVTTESSTSRVIGTMLKFKGEEFVKRLHGQDVRLFKASSAGFLDLIAAGEVAGSPVVFQNQVIVKKERGAPIEWVPLDVAPTNAGGSAVIANAPHPHAALLFTEFVIGAEGQKLMEQFRYGVAWKDYPFKREYPERGMTSAEYEKAEDKWLQLTRSLTKRQN
;
A
#
# COMPACT_ATOMS: atom_id res chain seq x y z
N MET A 1 -3.19 74.78 35.19
CA MET A 1 -3.08 74.02 33.92
C MET A 1 -1.89 73.04 33.98
N GLY A 2 -1.82 72.21 35.04
CA GLY A 2 -0.67 71.35 35.33
C GLY A 2 -0.99 69.90 35.73
N ILE A 3 -2.29 69.47 35.70
CA ILE A 3 -2.70 68.15 36.23
C ILE A 3 -2.97 67.10 35.12
N GLN A 4 -3.14 67.54 33.88
CA GLN A 4 -3.47 66.60 32.78
C GLN A 4 -2.30 65.83 32.15
N MET A 5 -1.06 66.20 32.36
CA MET A 5 0.10 65.52 31.74
C MET A 5 0.62 64.31 32.54
N GLY A 6 0.31 64.23 33.84
CA GLY A 6 0.72 63.10 34.69
C GLY A 6 -0.08 61.84 34.46
N GLU A 7 -1.40 61.99 34.34
CA GLU A 7 -2.32 60.82 34.14
C GLU A 7 -2.15 60.16 32.77
N MET A 8 -1.88 60.98 31.72
CA MET A 8 -1.67 60.44 30.37
C MET A 8 -0.39 59.59 30.24
N LYS A 9 0.65 59.92 31.01
CA LYS A 9 1.88 59.11 31.06
C LYS A 9 1.69 57.78 31.78
N ILE A 10 0.84 57.71 32.80
CA ILE A 10 0.51 56.51 33.55
C ILE A 10 -0.30 55.56 32.67
N TYR A 11 -1.27 56.02 31.88
CA TYR A 11 -2.04 55.20 30.95
C TYR A 11 -1.20 54.65 29.78
N ILE A 12 -0.24 55.43 29.26
CA ILE A 12 0.68 54.98 28.20
C ILE A 12 1.63 53.90 28.73
N LEU A 13 2.15 54.02 29.97
CA LEU A 13 2.98 53.00 30.59
C LEU A 13 2.18 51.72 30.89
N ALA A 14 0.94 51.84 31.34
CA ALA A 14 0.05 50.70 31.59
C ALA A 14 -0.32 49.97 30.28
N LEU A 15 -0.57 50.68 29.17
CA LEU A 15 -0.82 50.08 27.85
C LEU A 15 0.44 49.40 27.28
N LEU A 16 1.63 49.95 27.48
CA LEU A 16 2.90 49.33 27.08
C LEU A 16 3.22 48.09 27.90
N MET A 17 2.93 48.06 29.22
CA MET A 17 3.06 46.84 30.03
C MET A 17 2.01 45.78 29.69
N LEU A 18 0.79 46.15 29.32
CA LEU A 18 -0.22 45.19 28.84
C LEU A 18 0.15 44.59 27.48
N ALA A 19 0.72 45.38 26.58
CA ALA A 19 1.21 44.91 25.28
C ALA A 19 2.38 43.94 25.40
N THR A 20 3.27 44.11 26.39
CA THR A 20 4.37 43.17 26.66
C THR A 20 3.91 41.87 27.34
N MET A 21 2.81 41.91 28.10
CA MET A 21 2.24 40.70 28.71
C MET A 21 1.46 39.82 27.67
N ILE A 22 0.94 40.42 26.59
CA ILE A 22 0.25 39.66 25.54
C ILE A 22 1.22 38.92 24.62
N GLN A 23 2.48 39.38 24.50
CA GLN A 23 3.51 38.70 23.71
C GLN A 23 4.12 37.45 24.41
N SER A 24 3.86 37.24 25.69
CA SER A 24 4.47 36.14 26.48
C SER A 24 3.64 34.88 26.57
N SER A 25 2.43 34.82 25.96
CA SER A 25 1.56 33.64 26.05
C SER A 25 1.39 32.85 24.73
N TRP A 26 2.27 33.07 23.76
CA TRP A 26 2.49 32.08 22.75
C TRP A 26 3.29 30.97 23.41
N GLY A 27 2.57 30.05 24.05
CA GLY A 27 3.15 28.89 24.68
C GLY A 27 4.09 28.22 23.67
N GLN A 28 5.36 28.15 24.02
CA GLN A 28 6.31 27.34 23.24
C GLN A 28 5.72 25.96 23.13
N VAL A 29 5.18 25.61 21.96
CA VAL A 29 4.71 24.27 21.68
C VAL A 29 5.92 23.38 21.91
N ARG A 30 5.87 22.58 22.98
CA ARG A 30 6.97 21.69 23.35
C ARG A 30 7.25 20.78 22.16
N LYS A 31 8.49 20.83 21.64
CA LYS A 31 8.91 19.97 20.54
C LYS A 31 8.76 18.49 20.96
N PRO A 32 8.11 17.66 20.15
CA PRO A 32 7.94 16.24 20.45
C PRO A 32 9.30 15.53 20.47
N LYS A 33 9.49 14.62 21.42
CA LYS A 33 10.76 13.90 21.61
C LYS A 33 10.61 12.39 21.51
N THR A 34 9.42 11.87 21.83
CA THR A 34 9.13 10.42 21.80
C THR A 34 8.33 10.07 20.55
N LEU A 35 8.36 8.79 20.15
CA LEU A 35 7.52 8.32 19.05
C LEU A 35 6.03 8.63 19.29
N ASP A 36 5.55 8.50 20.54
CA ASP A 36 4.15 8.79 20.91
C ASP A 36 3.77 10.25 20.69
N GLU A 37 4.68 11.16 20.99
CA GLU A 37 4.49 12.59 20.74
C GLU A 37 4.59 12.91 19.24
N LEU A 38 5.57 12.32 18.53
CA LEU A 38 5.83 12.55 17.10
C LEU A 38 4.69 12.08 16.20
N VAL A 39 4.13 10.88 16.46
CA VAL A 39 3.05 10.33 15.63
C VAL A 39 1.76 11.14 15.65
N ALA A 40 1.56 11.95 16.69
CA ALA A 40 0.39 12.80 16.86
C ALA A 40 0.68 14.29 16.54
N TYR A 41 1.94 14.66 16.33
CA TYR A 41 2.32 16.05 16.15
C TYR A 41 1.95 16.56 14.75
N THR A 42 1.24 17.71 14.70
CA THR A 42 0.75 18.33 13.46
C THR A 42 1.22 19.78 13.28
N GLY A 43 2.21 20.22 14.09
CA GLY A 43 2.76 21.58 14.01
C GLY A 43 3.41 21.88 12.64
N ALA A 44 3.45 23.16 12.27
CA ALA A 44 4.00 23.61 10.98
C ALA A 44 5.51 23.28 10.82
N ASP A 45 6.22 23.10 11.93
CA ASP A 45 7.64 22.73 11.99
C ASP A 45 7.88 21.21 12.01
N ARG A 46 6.82 20.39 11.86
CA ARG A 46 6.90 18.91 11.87
C ARG A 46 8.01 18.38 10.97
N HIS A 47 8.05 18.83 9.72
CA HIS A 47 9.05 18.35 8.75
C HIS A 47 10.48 18.66 9.21
N GLN A 48 10.72 19.86 9.73
CA GLN A 48 12.02 20.24 10.26
C GLN A 48 12.41 19.37 11.45
N ILE A 49 11.49 19.12 12.39
CA ILE A 49 11.71 18.26 13.56
C ILE A 49 12.08 16.85 13.13
N LEU A 50 11.35 16.29 12.14
CA LEU A 50 11.64 14.94 11.62
C LEU A 50 13.03 14.90 10.95
N VAL A 51 13.39 15.88 10.15
CA VAL A 51 14.69 15.92 9.48
C VAL A 51 15.84 16.06 10.49
N GLU A 52 15.73 16.99 11.44
CA GLU A 52 16.75 17.20 12.49
C GLU A 52 16.92 15.94 13.36
N GLY A 53 15.80 15.34 13.80
CA GLY A 53 15.82 14.13 14.59
C GLY A 53 16.37 12.93 13.84
N ALA A 54 15.95 12.71 12.59
CA ALA A 54 16.43 11.62 11.75
C ALA A 54 17.94 11.72 11.45
N LYS A 55 18.47 12.96 11.26
CA LYS A 55 19.91 13.17 11.15
C LYS A 55 20.64 12.81 12.44
N ALA A 56 20.08 13.13 13.59
CA ALA A 56 20.67 12.76 14.88
C ALA A 56 20.62 11.24 15.13
N GLU A 57 19.58 10.55 14.65
CA GLU A 57 19.44 9.10 14.67
C GLU A 57 20.40 8.43 13.66
N GLY A 58 20.74 9.08 12.56
CA GLY A 58 21.73 8.72 11.56
C GLY A 58 21.34 7.58 10.64
N LYS A 59 20.24 6.87 10.91
CA LYS A 59 19.80 5.72 10.08
C LYS A 59 18.32 5.41 10.24
N ILE A 60 17.83 4.57 9.29
CA ILE A 60 16.55 3.88 9.34
C ILE A 60 16.72 2.42 8.91
N VAL A 61 15.95 1.51 9.49
CA VAL A 61 15.80 0.12 9.05
C VAL A 61 14.41 -0.07 8.47
N TRP A 62 14.34 -0.30 7.16
CA TRP A 62 13.11 -0.48 6.44
C TRP A 62 12.88 -1.93 6.04
N TYR A 63 11.77 -2.53 6.50
CA TYR A 63 11.33 -3.83 6.02
C TYR A 63 10.31 -3.65 4.91
N THR A 64 10.48 -4.38 3.79
CA THR A 64 9.59 -4.20 2.64
C THR A 64 9.34 -5.47 1.85
N SER A 65 8.11 -5.61 1.36
CA SER A 65 7.71 -6.62 0.38
C SER A 65 7.79 -6.13 -1.07
N LEU A 66 8.12 -4.87 -1.29
CA LEU A 66 8.26 -4.30 -2.64
C LEU A 66 9.31 -5.04 -3.46
N SER A 67 9.00 -5.25 -4.73
CA SER A 67 9.95 -5.73 -5.73
C SER A 67 10.23 -4.63 -6.75
N GLY A 68 11.48 -4.49 -7.16
CA GLY A 68 11.88 -3.48 -8.14
C GLY A 68 12.04 -2.09 -7.52
N VAL A 69 10.98 -1.31 -7.43
CA VAL A 69 10.97 0.12 -7.06
C VAL A 69 11.57 0.47 -5.70
N TYR A 70 11.78 -0.50 -4.80
CA TYR A 70 12.34 -0.23 -3.47
C TYR A 70 13.74 0.39 -3.53
N ARG A 71 14.56 0.01 -4.52
CA ARG A 71 15.91 0.55 -4.68
C ARG A 71 15.89 2.02 -5.06
N GLU A 72 15.02 2.36 -5.99
CA GLU A 72 14.84 3.75 -6.46
C GLU A 72 14.27 4.64 -5.34
N LEU A 73 13.40 4.12 -4.49
CA LEU A 73 12.93 4.83 -3.29
C LEU A 73 14.10 5.11 -2.33
N VAL A 74 14.93 4.10 -2.09
CA VAL A 74 16.13 4.23 -1.25
C VAL A 74 17.11 5.24 -1.83
N ASP A 75 17.40 5.16 -3.11
CA ASP A 75 18.34 6.06 -3.78
C ASP A 75 17.85 7.50 -3.79
N ALA A 76 16.56 7.71 -4.07
CA ALA A 76 15.95 9.03 -4.04
C ALA A 76 15.93 9.62 -2.62
N PHE A 77 15.63 8.80 -1.59
CA PHE A 77 15.67 9.25 -0.21
C PHE A 77 17.10 9.61 0.23
N LYS A 78 18.10 8.76 -0.06
CA LYS A 78 19.51 9.05 0.23
C LYS A 78 20.01 10.31 -0.46
N LYS A 79 19.58 10.54 -1.70
CA LYS A 79 19.92 11.78 -2.43
C LYS A 79 19.38 13.02 -1.73
N LYS A 80 18.15 12.92 -1.16
CA LYS A 80 17.49 14.01 -0.48
C LYS A 80 17.99 14.24 0.95
N TYR A 81 18.35 13.15 1.63
CA TYR A 81 18.79 13.11 3.03
C TYR A 81 20.09 12.31 3.16
N PRO A 82 21.24 12.85 2.67
CA PRO A 82 22.50 12.11 2.60
C PRO A 82 23.09 11.72 3.96
N ASP A 83 22.68 12.40 5.03
CA ASP A 83 23.13 12.14 6.40
C ASP A 83 22.39 10.97 7.08
N ILE A 84 21.41 10.34 6.40
CA ILE A 84 20.59 9.27 6.96
C ILE A 84 20.86 7.98 6.18
N ALA A 85 21.49 7.00 6.82
CA ALA A 85 21.70 5.67 6.25
C ALA A 85 20.36 4.90 6.19
N ILE A 86 20.18 4.06 5.18
CA ILE A 86 19.02 3.15 5.10
C ILE A 86 19.52 1.72 5.01
N ASP A 87 19.11 0.90 5.98
CA ASP A 87 19.23 -0.54 5.95
C ASP A 87 17.90 -1.15 5.47
N VAL A 88 17.95 -1.98 4.44
CA VAL A 88 16.74 -2.60 3.87
C VAL A 88 16.76 -4.10 4.11
N TYR A 89 15.68 -4.60 4.69
CA TYR A 89 15.39 -6.03 4.66
C TYR A 89 14.20 -6.29 3.73
N ARG A 90 14.47 -6.88 2.58
CA ARG A 90 13.44 -7.22 1.58
C ARG A 90 13.07 -8.69 1.69
N GLY A 91 11.78 -8.97 1.93
CA GLY A 91 11.22 -10.31 1.98
C GLY A 91 9.75 -10.32 1.57
N GLY A 92 9.19 -11.49 1.31
CA GLY A 92 7.74 -11.64 1.19
C GLY A 92 7.05 -11.45 2.55
N SER A 93 5.72 -11.26 2.54
CA SER A 93 4.95 -11.15 3.78
C SER A 93 5.10 -12.39 4.67
N THR A 94 5.29 -13.57 4.06
CA THR A 94 5.58 -14.84 4.74
C THR A 94 6.92 -14.88 5.45
N ASP A 95 7.91 -14.09 5.00
CA ASP A 95 9.23 -13.99 5.64
C ASP A 95 9.25 -12.87 6.67
N LEU A 96 8.62 -11.73 6.35
CA LEU A 96 8.56 -10.55 7.21
C LEU A 96 7.74 -10.80 8.48
N GLY A 97 6.63 -11.53 8.37
CA GLY A 97 5.71 -11.77 9.48
C GLY A 97 6.37 -12.46 10.67
N PRO A 98 6.92 -13.68 10.51
CA PRO A 98 7.60 -14.39 11.58
C PRO A 98 8.76 -13.59 12.19
N ARG A 99 9.52 -12.87 11.35
CA ARG A 99 10.62 -12.04 11.82
C ARG A 99 10.16 -10.93 12.75
N LEU A 100 9.17 -10.14 12.34
CA LEU A 100 8.61 -9.04 13.15
C LEU A 100 7.95 -9.53 14.44
N LEU A 101 7.26 -10.67 14.37
CA LEU A 101 6.68 -11.31 15.57
C LEU A 101 7.76 -11.76 16.56
N ASN A 102 8.84 -12.38 16.07
CA ASN A 102 9.96 -12.81 16.90
C ASN A 102 10.70 -11.61 17.53
N GLU A 103 10.93 -10.54 16.76
CA GLU A 103 11.50 -9.29 17.28
C GLU A 103 10.63 -8.71 18.41
N ALA A 104 9.32 -8.66 18.21
CA ALA A 104 8.37 -8.15 19.19
C ALA A 104 8.32 -9.04 20.46
N GLN A 105 8.29 -10.36 20.30
CA GLN A 105 8.31 -11.31 21.44
C GLN A 105 9.60 -11.23 22.25
N ALA A 106 10.73 -11.00 21.58
CA ALA A 106 12.03 -10.83 22.22
C ALA A 106 12.23 -9.42 22.83
N GLY A 107 11.28 -8.48 22.61
CA GLY A 107 11.46 -7.08 23.00
C GLY A 107 12.61 -6.37 22.28
N ARG A 108 13.04 -6.89 21.12
CA ARG A 108 14.16 -6.37 20.31
C ARG A 108 13.68 -5.92 18.95
N PHE A 109 13.17 -4.71 18.90
CA PHE A 109 12.72 -4.12 17.64
C PHE A 109 13.93 -3.68 16.81
N VAL A 110 14.00 -4.13 15.57
CA VAL A 110 15.04 -3.78 14.59
C VAL A 110 14.47 -2.88 13.51
N ALA A 111 13.28 -3.21 13.02
CA ALA A 111 12.61 -2.43 12.00
C ALA A 111 12.04 -1.11 12.55
N ASP A 112 12.16 -0.03 11.78
CA ASP A 112 11.57 1.27 12.05
C ASP A 112 10.28 1.48 11.26
N ALA A 113 10.31 1.14 9.98
CA ALA A 113 9.19 1.25 9.05
C ALA A 113 8.96 -0.06 8.28
N LEU A 114 7.73 -0.27 7.88
CA LEU A 114 7.30 -1.46 7.14
C LEU A 114 6.48 -1.05 5.91
N GLU A 115 6.76 -1.67 4.79
CA GLU A 115 5.82 -1.79 3.67
C GLU A 115 5.46 -3.26 3.47
N SER A 116 4.15 -3.56 3.44
CA SER A 116 3.71 -4.93 3.17
C SER A 116 2.27 -5.00 2.69
N THR A 117 1.83 -6.24 2.37
CA THR A 117 0.45 -6.50 1.98
C THR A 117 -0.51 -6.44 3.17
N PRO A 118 -1.80 -6.15 2.95
CA PRO A 118 -2.80 -5.98 4.01
C PRO A 118 -2.90 -7.15 5.00
N GLY A 119 -2.75 -8.39 4.56
CA GLY A 119 -2.83 -9.56 5.45
C GLY A 119 -1.80 -9.49 6.58
N LEU A 120 -0.53 -9.20 6.26
CA LEU A 120 0.50 -9.01 7.30
C LEU A 120 0.23 -7.76 8.13
N LEU A 121 -0.15 -6.65 7.51
CA LEU A 121 -0.43 -5.40 8.23
C LEU A 121 -1.58 -5.56 9.23
N MET A 122 -2.64 -6.31 8.89
CA MET A 122 -3.73 -6.63 9.81
C MET A 122 -3.24 -7.45 11.01
N LEU A 123 -2.45 -8.50 10.78
CA LEU A 123 -1.87 -9.33 11.83
C LEU A 123 -1.01 -8.49 12.79
N LEU A 124 -0.13 -7.64 12.26
CA LEU A 124 0.74 -6.80 13.07
C LEU A 124 0.00 -5.70 13.83
N ARG A 125 -1.07 -5.14 13.23
CA ARG A 125 -1.96 -4.19 13.93
C ARG A 125 -2.63 -4.85 15.14
N GLU A 126 -3.20 -6.04 14.95
CA GLU A 126 -3.87 -6.79 16.02
C GLU A 126 -2.88 -7.21 17.10
N GLY A 127 -1.65 -7.55 16.72
CA GLY A 127 -0.53 -7.81 17.63
C GLY A 127 0.07 -6.55 18.28
N LYS A 128 -0.48 -5.35 18.03
CA LYS A 128 0.03 -4.05 18.54
C LYS A 128 1.48 -3.76 18.17
N ILE A 129 1.94 -4.30 17.04
CA ILE A 129 3.31 -4.10 16.52
C ILE A 129 3.38 -2.87 15.62
N LEU A 130 2.24 -2.38 15.13
CA LEU A 130 2.17 -1.15 14.36
C LEU A 130 1.78 0.04 15.24
N LYS A 131 2.41 1.19 14.99
CA LYS A 131 2.10 2.48 15.63
C LYS A 131 1.20 3.31 14.72
N PRO A 132 0.01 3.71 15.18
CA PRO A 132 -0.81 4.63 14.39
C PRO A 132 -0.14 6.02 14.36
N TYR A 133 -0.06 6.61 13.16
CA TYR A 133 0.60 7.89 12.92
C TYR A 133 -0.27 8.86 12.13
N THR A 134 0.04 10.16 12.25
CA THR A 134 -0.46 11.20 11.35
C THR A 134 0.63 11.66 10.39
N SER A 135 0.21 12.22 9.26
CA SER A 135 1.10 12.86 8.29
C SER A 135 0.30 13.88 7.48
N PRO A 136 0.88 15.03 7.08
CA PRO A 136 0.25 15.96 6.15
C PRO A 136 -0.08 15.32 4.80
N GLU A 137 0.68 14.30 4.38
CA GLU A 137 0.48 13.59 3.13
C GLU A 137 -0.85 12.81 3.08
N LEU A 138 -1.41 12.43 4.25
CA LEU A 138 -2.67 11.69 4.33
C LEU A 138 -3.88 12.46 3.77
N SER A 139 -3.79 13.79 3.68
CA SER A 139 -4.84 14.63 3.08
C SER A 139 -5.09 14.33 1.60
N ARG A 140 -4.11 13.78 0.89
CA ARG A 140 -4.19 13.41 -0.53
C ARG A 140 -4.91 12.09 -0.75
N TYR A 141 -4.92 11.21 0.25
CA TYR A 141 -5.46 9.86 0.13
C TYR A 141 -6.97 9.84 0.40
N PRO A 142 -7.76 9.13 -0.40
CA PRO A 142 -9.15 8.90 -0.08
C PRO A 142 -9.28 8.01 1.16
N ASP A 143 -10.43 8.05 1.81
CA ASP A 143 -10.66 7.32 3.06
C ASP A 143 -10.53 5.80 2.91
N GLU A 144 -10.88 5.28 1.75
CA GLU A 144 -10.74 3.87 1.41
C GLU A 144 -9.29 3.38 1.30
N ALA A 145 -8.33 4.28 1.12
CA ALA A 145 -6.91 3.93 1.09
C ALA A 145 -6.25 3.96 2.48
N LYS A 146 -7.01 4.29 3.53
CA LYS A 146 -6.51 4.47 4.91
C LYS A 146 -7.05 3.41 5.83
N THR A 147 -6.20 2.74 6.59
CA THR A 147 -6.65 1.98 7.76
C THR A 147 -6.59 2.87 8.97
N LYS A 148 -7.75 3.45 9.30
CA LYS A 148 -7.91 4.49 10.32
C LYS A 148 -7.67 3.97 11.73
N ALA A 149 -7.15 4.84 12.58
CA ALA A 149 -7.07 4.74 14.03
C ALA A 149 -7.67 5.99 14.67
N ASP A 150 -7.74 6.02 16.01
CA ASP A 150 -8.28 7.15 16.74
C ASP A 150 -7.48 8.44 16.54
N GLY A 151 -8.14 9.58 16.68
CA GLY A 151 -7.50 10.90 16.61
C GLY A 151 -6.99 11.28 15.22
N GLY A 152 -7.64 10.82 14.13
CA GLY A 152 -7.27 11.14 12.75
C GLY A 152 -5.98 10.49 12.25
N ARG A 153 -5.45 9.53 13.02
CA ARG A 153 -4.27 8.74 12.66
C ARG A 153 -4.63 7.55 11.79
N VAL A 154 -3.60 6.93 11.19
CA VAL A 154 -3.73 5.68 10.43
C VAL A 154 -2.72 4.66 10.91
N TYR A 155 -3.07 3.37 10.87
CA TYR A 155 -2.10 2.28 11.05
C TYR A 155 -1.22 2.12 9.80
N TRP A 156 -1.84 2.27 8.63
CA TRP A 156 -1.16 2.35 7.34
C TRP A 156 -2.03 3.07 6.33
N VAL A 157 -1.40 3.54 5.27
CA VAL A 157 -2.04 4.06 4.06
C VAL A 157 -1.56 3.25 2.86
N THR A 158 -2.44 3.03 1.90
CA THR A 158 -2.11 2.36 0.65
C THR A 158 -1.07 3.17 -0.11
N ASP A 159 0.13 2.63 -0.25
CA ASP A 159 1.26 3.28 -0.91
C ASP A 159 1.46 2.83 -2.36
N ARG A 160 0.88 1.70 -2.74
CA ARG A 160 0.88 1.17 -4.10
C ARG A 160 -0.32 0.31 -4.39
N GLU A 161 -0.67 0.24 -5.66
CA GLU A 161 -1.74 -0.62 -6.16
C GLU A 161 -1.27 -1.39 -7.39
N ALA A 162 -1.50 -2.71 -7.42
CA ALA A 162 -1.33 -3.53 -8.58
C ALA A 162 -2.68 -4.16 -8.95
N TYR A 163 -3.18 -3.83 -10.14
CA TYR A 163 -4.52 -4.21 -10.57
C TYR A 163 -4.52 -5.54 -11.30
N LEU A 164 -5.43 -6.43 -10.89
CA LEU A 164 -5.68 -7.69 -11.55
C LEU A 164 -6.85 -7.54 -12.54
N GLY A 165 -6.74 -8.24 -13.66
CA GLY A 165 -7.75 -8.26 -14.72
C GLY A 165 -7.44 -9.32 -15.74
N PHE A 166 -8.13 -9.26 -16.87
CA PHE A 166 -7.96 -10.24 -17.94
C PHE A 166 -6.80 -9.84 -18.85
N GLY A 167 -5.69 -10.58 -18.71
CA GLY A 167 -4.55 -10.50 -19.62
C GLY A 167 -4.67 -11.59 -20.70
N TYR A 168 -4.39 -11.23 -21.95
CA TYR A 168 -4.56 -12.17 -23.07
C TYR A 168 -3.55 -11.94 -24.20
N ASN A 169 -3.32 -12.99 -24.99
CA ASN A 169 -2.53 -12.92 -26.21
C ASN A 169 -3.41 -12.40 -27.36
N THR A 170 -3.02 -11.27 -27.97
CA THR A 170 -3.79 -10.58 -29.01
C THR A 170 -3.84 -11.34 -30.34
N ARG A 171 -2.95 -12.32 -30.55
CA ARG A 171 -2.97 -13.22 -31.72
C ARG A 171 -3.98 -14.36 -31.56
N LEU A 172 -4.35 -14.71 -30.32
CA LEU A 172 -5.26 -15.82 -30.00
C LEU A 172 -6.67 -15.34 -29.64
N ILE A 173 -6.78 -14.13 -29.08
CA ILE A 173 -8.04 -13.48 -28.72
C ILE A 173 -8.02 -12.08 -29.34
N PRO A 174 -8.79 -11.82 -30.40
CA PRO A 174 -8.95 -10.46 -30.94
C PRO A 174 -9.53 -9.52 -29.89
N ALA A 175 -9.16 -8.23 -29.96
CA ALA A 175 -9.61 -7.24 -28.97
C ALA A 175 -11.14 -7.12 -28.86
N ALA A 176 -11.85 -7.32 -29.97
CA ALA A 176 -13.32 -7.31 -30.01
C ALA A 176 -13.95 -8.48 -29.22
N ASP A 177 -13.22 -9.60 -29.09
CA ASP A 177 -13.66 -10.81 -28.41
C ASP A 177 -13.24 -10.87 -26.95
N ALA A 178 -12.39 -9.95 -26.49
CA ALA A 178 -11.96 -9.90 -25.11
C ALA A 178 -13.16 -9.77 -24.15
N PRO A 179 -13.11 -10.40 -22.96
CA PRO A 179 -14.20 -10.33 -21.99
C PRO A 179 -14.29 -8.92 -21.41
N LYS A 180 -15.49 -8.42 -21.15
CA LYS A 180 -15.75 -7.11 -20.56
C LYS A 180 -16.18 -7.20 -19.09
N ASN A 181 -16.58 -8.37 -18.66
CA ASN A 181 -17.05 -8.64 -17.29
C ASN A 181 -16.79 -10.10 -16.92
N PHE A 182 -16.98 -10.48 -15.65
CA PHE A 182 -16.79 -11.86 -15.20
C PHE A 182 -17.70 -12.86 -15.91
N GLN A 183 -18.95 -12.48 -16.23
CA GLN A 183 -19.90 -13.37 -16.91
C GLN A 183 -19.40 -13.79 -18.29
N ASP A 184 -18.67 -12.94 -18.98
CA ASP A 184 -18.12 -13.25 -20.30
C ASP A 184 -17.11 -14.40 -20.28
N LEU A 185 -16.47 -14.67 -19.13
CA LEU A 185 -15.56 -15.81 -18.96
C LEU A 185 -16.27 -17.17 -19.13
N LEU A 186 -17.60 -17.20 -19.02
CA LEU A 186 -18.41 -18.40 -19.23
C LEU A 186 -18.85 -18.58 -20.69
N ARG A 187 -18.48 -17.69 -21.60
CA ARG A 187 -18.79 -17.86 -23.03
C ARG A 187 -18.11 -19.12 -23.59
N PRO A 188 -18.76 -19.91 -24.47
CA PRO A 188 -18.16 -21.10 -25.09
C PRO A 188 -16.82 -20.83 -25.77
N ALA A 189 -16.62 -19.61 -26.30
CA ALA A 189 -15.39 -19.20 -26.95
C ALA A 189 -14.13 -19.21 -26.02
N PHE A 190 -14.32 -19.25 -24.70
CA PHE A 190 -13.23 -19.33 -23.71
C PHE A 190 -12.98 -20.74 -23.18
N LYS A 191 -13.80 -21.73 -23.56
CA LYS A 191 -13.61 -23.10 -23.11
C LYS A 191 -12.24 -23.64 -23.53
N GLY A 192 -11.46 -24.12 -22.55
CA GLY A 192 -10.08 -24.60 -22.73
C GLY A 192 -9.03 -23.51 -22.97
N LYS A 193 -9.41 -22.24 -23.02
CA LYS A 193 -8.49 -21.11 -23.27
C LYS A 193 -8.07 -20.37 -22.02
N LEU A 194 -8.76 -20.61 -20.88
CA LEU A 194 -8.49 -19.95 -19.62
C LEU A 194 -7.46 -20.71 -18.80
N ALA A 195 -6.63 -19.97 -18.08
CA ALA A 195 -5.72 -20.52 -17.10
C ALA A 195 -5.61 -19.60 -15.87
N VAL A 196 -5.19 -20.17 -14.75
CA VAL A 196 -4.87 -19.45 -13.50
C VAL A 196 -3.58 -20.02 -12.89
N THR A 197 -3.07 -19.37 -11.84
CA THR A 197 -1.85 -19.81 -11.13
C THR A 197 -2.16 -20.28 -9.72
N THR A 198 -1.18 -20.90 -9.06
CA THR A 198 -1.22 -21.22 -7.63
C THR A 198 -0.91 -20.02 -6.72
N GLU A 199 -0.64 -18.84 -7.29
CA GLU A 199 -0.28 -17.63 -6.55
C GLU A 199 -1.50 -17.00 -5.83
N SER A 200 -1.24 -16.24 -4.78
CA SER A 200 -2.28 -15.51 -4.02
C SER A 200 -3.08 -14.50 -4.84
N SER A 201 -2.53 -14.06 -5.98
CA SER A 201 -3.27 -13.24 -6.96
C SER A 201 -4.53 -13.95 -7.48
N THR A 202 -4.47 -15.27 -7.69
CA THR A 202 -5.65 -16.06 -8.09
C THR A 202 -6.70 -16.08 -6.99
N SER A 203 -6.31 -16.34 -5.75
CA SER A 203 -7.23 -16.32 -4.60
C SER A 203 -7.96 -15.00 -4.49
N ARG A 204 -7.24 -13.88 -4.66
CA ARG A 204 -7.79 -12.53 -4.64
C ARG A 204 -8.85 -12.29 -5.72
N VAL A 205 -8.62 -12.77 -6.94
CA VAL A 205 -9.60 -12.70 -8.04
C VAL A 205 -10.82 -13.56 -7.73
N ILE A 206 -10.62 -14.79 -7.24
CA ILE A 206 -11.72 -15.68 -6.82
C ILE A 206 -12.54 -15.06 -5.69
N GLY A 207 -11.90 -14.46 -4.69
CA GLY A 207 -12.58 -13.72 -3.61
C GLY A 207 -13.44 -12.58 -4.15
N THR A 208 -12.93 -11.85 -5.12
CA THR A 208 -13.69 -10.79 -5.80
C THR A 208 -14.88 -11.36 -6.59
N MET A 209 -14.68 -12.45 -7.35
CA MET A 209 -15.77 -13.10 -8.07
C MET A 209 -16.85 -13.61 -7.11
N LEU A 210 -16.48 -14.19 -5.97
CA LEU A 210 -17.42 -14.61 -4.93
C LEU A 210 -18.27 -13.44 -4.43
N LYS A 211 -17.63 -12.31 -4.15
CA LYS A 211 -18.31 -11.10 -3.65
C LYS A 211 -19.33 -10.55 -4.66
N PHE A 212 -18.98 -10.51 -5.94
CA PHE A 212 -19.79 -9.84 -6.97
C PHE A 212 -20.76 -10.79 -7.73
N LYS A 213 -20.44 -12.08 -7.83
CA LYS A 213 -21.20 -13.05 -8.63
C LYS A 213 -21.68 -14.27 -7.83
N GLY A 214 -21.18 -14.45 -6.61
CA GLY A 214 -21.55 -15.60 -5.76
C GLY A 214 -20.79 -16.88 -6.11
N GLU A 215 -20.97 -17.89 -5.25
CA GLU A 215 -20.24 -19.16 -5.31
C GLU A 215 -20.63 -20.00 -6.53
N GLU A 216 -21.91 -20.01 -6.90
CA GLU A 216 -22.39 -20.76 -8.08
C GLU A 216 -21.75 -20.27 -9.38
N PHE A 217 -21.51 -18.97 -9.52
CA PHE A 217 -20.77 -18.45 -10.65
C PHE A 217 -19.34 -19.01 -10.69
N VAL A 218 -18.66 -18.99 -9.55
CA VAL A 218 -17.29 -19.52 -9.46
C VAL A 218 -17.26 -20.99 -9.82
N LYS A 219 -18.18 -21.81 -9.29
CA LYS A 219 -18.30 -23.25 -9.63
C LYS A 219 -18.53 -23.49 -11.13
N ARG A 220 -19.31 -22.64 -11.80
CA ARG A 220 -19.55 -22.75 -13.25
C ARG A 220 -18.30 -22.57 -14.10
N LEU A 221 -17.27 -21.86 -13.60
CA LEU A 221 -15.99 -21.75 -14.30
C LEU A 221 -15.28 -23.11 -14.49
N HIS A 222 -15.58 -24.12 -13.65
CA HIS A 222 -15.09 -25.50 -13.86
C HIS A 222 -15.44 -26.02 -15.23
N GLY A 223 -16.63 -25.70 -15.76
CA GLY A 223 -17.07 -26.09 -17.11
C GLY A 223 -16.26 -25.46 -18.26
N GLN A 224 -15.40 -24.46 -17.95
CA GLN A 224 -14.52 -23.83 -18.93
C GLN A 224 -13.17 -24.53 -19.10
N ASP A 225 -12.95 -25.68 -18.44
CA ASP A 225 -11.69 -26.44 -18.52
C ASP A 225 -10.46 -25.58 -18.19
N VAL A 226 -10.55 -24.80 -17.09
CA VAL A 226 -9.49 -23.87 -16.65
C VAL A 226 -8.22 -24.64 -16.26
N ARG A 227 -7.08 -24.27 -16.83
CA ARG A 227 -5.78 -24.88 -16.54
C ARG A 227 -5.12 -24.20 -15.33
N LEU A 228 -4.41 -24.99 -14.50
CA LEU A 228 -3.65 -24.50 -13.35
C LEU A 228 -2.15 -24.58 -13.61
N PHE A 229 -1.45 -23.46 -13.43
CA PHE A 229 -0.01 -23.39 -13.60
C PHE A 229 0.71 -23.09 -12.27
N LYS A 230 1.79 -23.82 -12.04
CA LYS A 230 2.76 -23.54 -10.97
C LYS A 230 3.81 -22.57 -11.50
N ALA A 231 3.48 -21.29 -11.57
CA ALA A 231 4.38 -20.27 -12.12
C ALA A 231 4.23 -18.97 -11.34
N SER A 232 5.30 -18.20 -11.22
CA SER A 232 5.23 -16.83 -10.73
C SER A 232 4.40 -15.96 -11.69
N SER A 233 3.86 -14.85 -11.22
CA SER A 233 3.06 -13.94 -12.05
C SER A 233 3.80 -13.50 -13.32
N ALA A 234 5.12 -13.24 -13.23
CA ALA A 234 5.94 -12.87 -14.38
C ALA A 234 6.11 -14.03 -15.37
N GLY A 235 6.46 -15.23 -14.90
CA GLY A 235 6.60 -16.42 -15.73
C GLY A 235 5.27 -16.83 -16.38
N PHE A 236 4.16 -16.68 -15.68
CA PHE A 236 2.84 -16.93 -16.22
C PHE A 236 2.47 -15.97 -17.36
N LEU A 237 2.84 -14.69 -17.23
CA LEU A 237 2.67 -13.72 -18.30
C LEU A 237 3.56 -14.04 -19.52
N ASP A 238 4.73 -14.69 -19.32
CA ASP A 238 5.56 -15.19 -20.42
C ASP A 238 4.83 -16.29 -21.23
N LEU A 239 4.12 -17.20 -20.55
CA LEU A 239 3.31 -18.25 -21.21
C LEU A 239 2.17 -17.63 -22.04
N ILE A 240 1.54 -16.56 -21.54
CA ILE A 240 0.51 -15.83 -22.31
C ILE A 240 1.16 -15.14 -23.52
N ALA A 241 2.29 -14.49 -23.35
CA ALA A 241 3.00 -13.80 -24.44
C ALA A 241 3.46 -14.78 -25.53
N ALA A 242 3.91 -15.97 -25.15
CA ALA A 242 4.30 -17.04 -26.08
C ALA A 242 3.10 -17.70 -26.79
N GLY A 243 1.87 -17.52 -26.28
CA GLY A 243 0.66 -18.15 -26.83
C GLY A 243 0.35 -19.54 -26.30
N GLU A 244 1.06 -20.00 -25.26
CA GLU A 244 0.76 -21.28 -24.59
C GLU A 244 -0.54 -21.19 -23.75
N VAL A 245 -0.85 -19.98 -23.27
CA VAL A 245 -2.09 -19.60 -22.60
C VAL A 245 -2.75 -18.50 -23.39
N ALA A 246 -4.01 -18.68 -23.79
CA ALA A 246 -4.71 -17.66 -24.58
C ALA A 246 -5.08 -16.44 -23.73
N GLY A 247 -5.56 -16.64 -22.49
CA GLY A 247 -5.90 -15.56 -21.59
C GLY A 247 -6.16 -16.01 -20.14
N SER A 248 -6.16 -15.06 -19.24
CA SER A 248 -6.32 -15.30 -17.81
C SER A 248 -6.89 -14.09 -17.08
N PRO A 249 -7.81 -14.28 -16.12
CA PRO A 249 -8.35 -13.21 -15.29
C PRO A 249 -7.41 -12.80 -14.14
N VAL A 250 -6.24 -13.42 -13.98
CA VAL A 250 -5.33 -13.21 -12.83
C VAL A 250 -4.02 -12.53 -13.22
N VAL A 251 -4.08 -11.65 -14.20
CA VAL A 251 -2.89 -10.96 -14.75
C VAL A 251 -2.80 -9.53 -14.22
N PHE A 252 -1.61 -9.14 -13.80
CA PHE A 252 -1.33 -7.78 -13.36
C PHE A 252 -1.16 -6.81 -14.53
N GLN A 253 -1.91 -5.70 -14.50
CA GLN A 253 -1.86 -4.63 -15.51
C GLN A 253 -0.45 -4.08 -15.70
N ASN A 254 0.24 -3.73 -14.62
CA ASN A 254 1.58 -3.15 -14.67
C ASN A 254 2.60 -4.04 -15.39
N GLN A 255 2.51 -5.38 -15.21
CA GLN A 255 3.38 -6.32 -15.90
C GLN A 255 3.06 -6.40 -17.40
N VAL A 256 1.78 -6.34 -17.76
CA VAL A 256 1.36 -6.31 -19.17
C VAL A 256 1.86 -5.05 -19.85
N ILE A 257 1.72 -3.88 -19.22
CA ILE A 257 2.20 -2.61 -19.78
C ILE A 257 3.69 -2.72 -20.13
N VAL A 258 4.52 -3.16 -19.18
CA VAL A 258 5.97 -3.29 -19.39
C VAL A 258 6.32 -4.27 -20.51
N LYS A 259 5.63 -5.41 -20.62
CA LYS A 259 5.89 -6.37 -21.70
C LYS A 259 5.39 -5.90 -23.05
N LYS A 260 4.23 -5.24 -23.09
CA LYS A 260 3.67 -4.65 -24.30
C LYS A 260 4.60 -3.57 -24.86
N GLU A 261 5.18 -2.72 -24.02
CA GLU A 261 6.18 -1.72 -24.40
C GLU A 261 7.43 -2.34 -25.06
N ARG A 262 7.70 -3.63 -24.75
CA ARG A 262 8.78 -4.42 -25.37
C ARG A 262 8.35 -5.23 -26.59
N GLY A 263 7.13 -4.98 -27.11
CA GLY A 263 6.60 -5.59 -28.32
C GLY A 263 5.91 -6.95 -28.14
N ALA A 264 5.62 -7.39 -26.90
CA ALA A 264 4.87 -8.63 -26.69
C ALA A 264 3.42 -8.48 -27.20
N PRO A 265 2.85 -9.54 -27.85
CA PRO A 265 1.49 -9.50 -28.39
C PRO A 265 0.45 -9.77 -27.29
N ILE A 266 0.42 -8.93 -26.28
CA ILE A 266 -0.46 -9.06 -25.13
C ILE A 266 -1.25 -7.78 -24.88
N GLU A 267 -2.42 -7.94 -24.26
CA GLU A 267 -3.27 -6.84 -23.82
C GLU A 267 -3.91 -7.16 -22.50
N TRP A 268 -4.39 -6.13 -21.79
CA TRP A 268 -5.07 -6.23 -20.53
C TRP A 268 -6.38 -5.45 -20.53
N VAL A 269 -7.42 -6.02 -19.99
CA VAL A 269 -8.71 -5.35 -19.77
C VAL A 269 -9.20 -5.55 -18.34
N PRO A 270 -9.80 -4.53 -17.72
CA PRO A 270 -10.54 -4.75 -16.50
C PRO A 270 -11.81 -5.55 -16.81
N LEU A 271 -12.33 -6.25 -15.79
CA LEU A 271 -13.64 -6.90 -15.87
C LEU A 271 -14.69 -6.02 -15.17
N ASP A 272 -15.66 -6.62 -14.43
CA ASP A 272 -16.63 -5.80 -13.65
C ASP A 272 -15.94 -4.82 -12.69
N VAL A 273 -14.86 -5.27 -12.10
CA VAL A 273 -13.97 -4.52 -11.21
C VAL A 273 -12.54 -5.07 -11.36
N ALA A 274 -11.55 -4.28 -11.00
CA ALA A 274 -10.15 -4.71 -10.91
C ALA A 274 -9.82 -5.08 -9.46
N PRO A 275 -9.69 -6.38 -9.14
CA PRO A 275 -9.15 -6.79 -7.84
C PRO A 275 -7.77 -6.19 -7.64
N THR A 276 -7.57 -5.52 -6.52
CA THR A 276 -6.38 -4.73 -6.26
C THR A 276 -5.47 -5.44 -5.25
N ASN A 277 -4.22 -5.69 -5.63
CA ASN A 277 -3.17 -6.06 -4.69
C ASN A 277 -2.52 -4.79 -4.19
N ALA A 278 -3.02 -4.29 -3.07
CA ALA A 278 -2.49 -3.09 -2.43
C ALA A 278 -1.24 -3.40 -1.59
N GLY A 279 -0.36 -2.44 -1.44
CA GLY A 279 0.63 -2.37 -0.38
C GLY A 279 0.27 -1.27 0.59
N GLY A 280 0.87 -1.28 1.76
CA GLY A 280 0.67 -0.23 2.75
C GLY A 280 1.94 0.09 3.53
N SER A 281 2.16 1.40 3.72
CA SER A 281 3.27 1.92 4.52
C SER A 281 2.84 2.15 5.96
N ALA A 282 3.59 1.57 6.89
CA ALA A 282 3.33 1.56 8.33
C ALA A 282 4.60 1.89 9.14
N VAL A 283 4.40 2.36 10.37
CA VAL A 283 5.46 2.61 11.36
C VAL A 283 5.42 1.52 12.44
N ILE A 284 6.58 1.03 12.86
CA ILE A 284 6.70 0.03 13.92
C ILE A 284 6.50 0.67 15.30
N ALA A 285 5.77 -0.01 16.20
CA ALA A 285 5.34 0.55 17.49
C ALA A 285 6.49 1.00 18.41
N ASN A 286 7.62 0.30 18.36
CA ASN A 286 8.82 0.60 19.15
C ASN A 286 10.01 0.83 18.22
N ALA A 287 9.81 1.59 17.14
CA ALA A 287 10.85 1.92 16.19
C ALA A 287 12.07 2.54 16.90
N PRO A 288 13.29 1.95 16.73
CA PRO A 288 14.51 2.48 17.34
C PRO A 288 14.87 3.89 16.86
N HIS A 289 14.47 4.27 15.64
CA HIS A 289 14.75 5.56 15.01
C HIS A 289 13.43 6.24 14.61
N PRO A 290 12.67 6.81 15.60
CA PRO A 290 11.30 7.26 15.40
C PRO A 290 11.15 8.44 14.43
N HIS A 291 12.13 9.37 14.39
CA HIS A 291 12.09 10.47 13.43
C HIS A 291 12.35 9.99 12.01
N ALA A 292 13.34 9.13 11.82
CA ALA A 292 13.67 8.54 10.53
C ALA A 292 12.54 7.65 10.01
N ALA A 293 11.88 6.88 10.89
CA ALA A 293 10.70 6.07 10.55
C ALA A 293 9.58 6.91 9.93
N LEU A 294 9.22 8.02 10.60
CA LEU A 294 8.16 8.92 10.12
C LEU A 294 8.59 9.69 8.87
N LEU A 295 9.82 10.21 8.84
CA LEU A 295 10.34 10.94 7.68
C LEU A 295 10.35 10.07 6.42
N PHE A 296 10.81 8.82 6.53
CA PHE A 296 10.85 7.90 5.41
C PHE A 296 9.44 7.46 4.98
N THR A 297 8.56 7.16 5.94
CA THR A 297 7.16 6.82 5.64
C THR A 297 6.49 7.98 4.90
N GLU A 298 6.65 9.23 5.37
CA GLU A 298 6.12 10.42 4.69
C GLU A 298 6.73 10.62 3.30
N PHE A 299 8.02 10.30 3.10
CA PHE A 299 8.64 10.33 1.78
C PHE A 299 8.01 9.31 0.82
N VAL A 300 7.81 8.06 1.26
CA VAL A 300 7.23 6.98 0.44
C VAL A 300 5.81 7.31 0.01
N ILE A 301 4.98 7.79 0.96
CA ILE A 301 3.57 8.13 0.68
C ILE A 301 3.39 9.54 0.10
N GLY A 302 4.43 10.35 0.07
CA GLY A 302 4.42 11.70 -0.49
C GLY A 302 4.54 11.72 -2.02
N ALA A 303 4.44 12.92 -2.60
CA ALA A 303 4.43 13.10 -4.05
C ALA A 303 5.65 12.49 -4.77
N GLU A 304 6.83 12.57 -4.15
CA GLU A 304 8.10 12.09 -4.73
C GLU A 304 8.14 10.56 -4.76
N GLY A 305 7.85 9.89 -3.63
CA GLY A 305 7.77 8.43 -3.55
C GLY A 305 6.69 7.86 -4.46
N GLN A 306 5.52 8.50 -4.50
CA GLN A 306 4.42 8.05 -5.36
C GLN A 306 4.69 8.25 -6.85
N LYS A 307 5.46 9.28 -7.23
CA LYS A 307 5.94 9.43 -8.62
C LYS A 307 6.85 8.27 -9.02
N LEU A 308 7.70 7.77 -8.12
CA LEU A 308 8.51 6.59 -8.38
C LEU A 308 7.64 5.33 -8.52
N MET A 309 6.61 5.16 -7.68
CA MET A 309 5.64 4.06 -7.84
C MET A 309 5.02 4.06 -9.24
N GLU A 310 4.60 5.22 -9.74
CA GLU A 310 4.03 5.35 -11.09
C GLU A 310 5.03 5.03 -12.21
N GLN A 311 6.30 5.42 -12.07
CA GLN A 311 7.35 5.07 -13.04
C GLN A 311 7.52 3.56 -13.17
N PHE A 312 7.27 2.82 -12.10
CA PHE A 312 7.23 1.34 -12.07
C PHE A 312 5.85 0.76 -12.42
N ARG A 313 4.94 1.60 -12.96
CA ARG A 313 3.59 1.20 -13.38
C ARG A 313 2.69 0.68 -12.25
N TYR A 314 3.01 1.02 -11.00
CA TYR A 314 2.05 0.85 -9.91
C TYR A 314 0.98 1.92 -9.94
N GLY A 315 -0.22 1.59 -9.51
CA GLY A 315 -1.27 2.56 -9.25
C GLY A 315 -1.02 3.36 -7.99
N VAL A 316 -1.55 4.56 -7.97
CA VAL A 316 -1.52 5.51 -6.86
C VAL A 316 -2.93 5.72 -6.33
N ALA A 317 -3.12 5.52 -5.04
CA ALA A 317 -4.46 5.42 -4.44
C ALA A 317 -5.31 6.70 -4.56
N TRP A 318 -4.70 7.88 -4.70
CA TRP A 318 -5.43 9.15 -4.88
C TRP A 318 -5.78 9.50 -6.34
N LYS A 319 -5.39 8.65 -7.31
CA LYS A 319 -5.72 8.86 -8.71
C LYS A 319 -6.99 8.14 -9.12
N ASP A 320 -7.71 8.72 -10.06
CA ASP A 320 -8.83 8.07 -10.72
C ASP A 320 -8.32 7.17 -11.86
N TYR A 321 -9.01 6.04 -12.02
CA TYR A 321 -8.74 5.06 -13.07
C TYR A 321 -10.03 4.78 -13.85
N PRO A 322 -9.96 4.42 -15.15
CA PRO A 322 -11.14 4.15 -15.96
C PRO A 322 -11.82 2.81 -15.63
N PHE A 323 -11.60 2.30 -14.41
CA PHE A 323 -12.19 1.07 -13.90
C PHE A 323 -12.39 1.15 -12.37
N LYS A 324 -13.35 0.40 -11.88
CA LYS A 324 -13.63 0.28 -10.46
C LYS A 324 -12.59 -0.64 -9.81
N ARG A 325 -11.98 -0.17 -8.73
CA ARG A 325 -11.05 -0.94 -7.88
C ARG A 325 -11.81 -1.74 -6.84
N GLU A 326 -11.31 -2.91 -6.49
CA GLU A 326 -11.84 -3.75 -5.41
C GLU A 326 -10.71 -4.29 -4.55
N TYR A 327 -10.84 -4.14 -3.24
CA TYR A 327 -9.91 -4.64 -2.23
C TYR A 327 -10.63 -5.77 -1.47
N PRO A 328 -10.39 -7.04 -1.83
CA PRO A 328 -11.18 -8.16 -1.31
C PRO A 328 -11.09 -8.32 0.22
N GLU A 329 -9.98 -7.92 0.80
CA GLU A 329 -9.69 -8.00 2.23
C GLU A 329 -10.24 -6.83 3.06
N ARG A 330 -10.79 -5.80 2.43
CA ARG A 330 -11.21 -4.60 3.14
C ARG A 330 -12.30 -4.89 4.18
N GLY A 331 -12.08 -4.39 5.41
CA GLY A 331 -13.01 -4.53 6.52
C GLY A 331 -12.89 -5.84 7.28
N MET A 332 -11.97 -6.74 6.90
CA MET A 332 -11.71 -8.00 7.59
C MET A 332 -10.71 -7.82 8.73
N THR A 333 -10.82 -8.69 9.73
CA THR A 333 -9.75 -9.00 10.67
C THR A 333 -8.74 -9.95 10.02
N SER A 334 -7.55 -10.14 10.63
CA SER A 334 -6.55 -11.10 10.12
C SER A 334 -7.10 -12.52 10.06
N ALA A 335 -7.84 -12.95 11.08
CA ALA A 335 -8.45 -14.29 11.14
C ALA A 335 -9.56 -14.48 10.08
N GLU A 336 -10.38 -13.45 9.84
CA GLU A 336 -11.39 -13.47 8.78
C GLU A 336 -10.75 -13.53 7.40
N TYR A 337 -9.66 -12.80 7.20
CA TYR A 337 -8.92 -12.82 5.93
C TYR A 337 -8.27 -14.17 5.67
N GLU A 338 -7.61 -14.76 6.66
CA GLU A 338 -7.01 -16.09 6.57
C GLU A 338 -8.06 -17.15 6.20
N LYS A 339 -9.19 -17.16 6.91
CA LYS A 339 -10.31 -18.06 6.60
C LYS A 339 -10.89 -17.83 5.18
N ALA A 340 -10.99 -16.57 4.76
CA ALA A 340 -11.46 -16.23 3.42
C ALA A 340 -10.47 -16.71 2.35
N GLU A 341 -9.17 -16.47 2.56
CA GLU A 341 -8.11 -16.87 1.63
C GLU A 341 -8.05 -18.39 1.48
N ASP A 342 -8.18 -19.15 2.58
CA ASP A 342 -8.29 -20.62 2.54
C ASP A 342 -9.48 -21.09 1.70
N LYS A 343 -10.66 -20.48 1.88
CA LYS A 343 -11.84 -20.77 1.06
C LYS A 343 -11.57 -20.46 -0.42
N TRP A 344 -10.95 -19.33 -0.72
CA TRP A 344 -10.63 -18.95 -2.09
C TRP A 344 -9.63 -19.91 -2.75
N LEU A 345 -8.62 -20.36 -2.00
CA LEU A 345 -7.66 -21.37 -2.45
C LEU A 345 -8.33 -22.72 -2.72
N GLN A 346 -9.23 -23.16 -1.85
CA GLN A 346 -10.01 -24.39 -2.06
C GLN A 346 -10.85 -24.31 -3.33
N LEU A 347 -11.54 -23.20 -3.55
CA LEU A 347 -12.31 -22.96 -4.77
C LEU A 347 -11.41 -22.92 -6.00
N THR A 348 -10.25 -22.27 -5.94
CA THR A 348 -9.27 -22.27 -7.04
C THR A 348 -8.90 -23.71 -7.45
N ARG A 349 -8.61 -24.57 -6.47
CA ARG A 349 -8.28 -25.99 -6.72
C ARG A 349 -9.45 -26.77 -7.36
N SER A 350 -10.68 -26.44 -6.97
CA SER A 350 -11.89 -27.07 -7.51
C SER A 350 -12.21 -26.66 -8.95
N LEU A 351 -11.74 -25.46 -9.37
CA LEU A 351 -11.96 -24.95 -10.73
C LEU A 351 -11.07 -25.63 -11.76
N THR A 352 -9.96 -26.18 -11.34
CA THR A 352 -8.93 -26.68 -12.24
C THR A 352 -9.04 -28.19 -12.38
N LYS A 353 -8.96 -28.70 -13.63
CA LYS A 353 -8.78 -30.12 -13.85
C LYS A 353 -7.41 -30.52 -13.31
N ARG A 354 -7.33 -31.60 -12.51
CA ARG A 354 -6.06 -32.23 -12.21
C ARG A 354 -5.42 -32.62 -13.55
N GLN A 355 -4.27 -32.05 -13.85
CA GLN A 355 -3.40 -32.65 -14.86
C GLN A 355 -2.89 -33.95 -14.24
N ASN A 356 -3.35 -35.07 -14.78
CA ASN A 356 -2.80 -36.40 -14.49
C ASN A 356 -1.40 -36.51 -15.05
#